data_2970a972eddf97ee10b724a999449a1f
#
_entry.id   2970a972eddf97ee10b724a999449a1f
#
_cell.length_a   1.000
_cell.length_b   1.000
_cell.length_c   1.000
_cell.angle_alpha   90.00
_cell.angle_beta   90.00
_cell.angle_gamma   90.00
#
_symmetry.space_group_name_H-M   'P 1'
#
loop_
_entity.id
_entity.type
_entity.pdbx_description
1 polymer ?
#
loop_
_entity_poly.entity_id
_entity_poly.type
_entity_poly.pdbx_seq_one_letter_code
_entity_poly.pdbx_strand_id
1 'polypeptide(L)'
;MQLKGKTVLITGGASGIGLESAKQFLANGASVIITGRNQEKLDEAMRLYPAITAIKSDVSDAGDAQKLFNQVQQLGGIDILYNNAGVLTDPINLGTANGQHFEDAAYEMNVNYLGVIRLNNLFMDMLKSRKESAIINTTSLLSYVPSLLEATYAASKVALQFYTKSLRKHLQILNSSVKIFELLPPLVATEMTTDMNGKKMTTADMVKAFIAGLEKDQLTIRIGDTKTVYILNRLFPKMTFGLINPKKSYKVIAS
;
A
#
# COMPACT_ATOMS: atom_id res chain seq x y z
N MET A 1 -2.38 9.53 -15.60
CA MET A 1 -2.00 8.20 -16.12
C MET A 1 -3.27 7.41 -16.43
N GLN A 2 -3.40 6.84 -17.63
CA GLN A 2 -4.55 6.03 -18.02
C GLN A 2 -4.27 4.55 -17.75
N LEU A 3 -5.30 3.80 -17.34
CA LEU A 3 -5.18 2.35 -17.06
C LEU A 3 -5.40 1.48 -18.31
N LYS A 4 -6.14 1.98 -19.29
CA LYS A 4 -6.49 1.24 -20.51
C LYS A 4 -5.24 0.75 -21.25
N GLY A 5 -5.18 -0.55 -21.51
CA GLY A 5 -4.06 -1.21 -22.20
C GLY A 5 -2.78 -1.35 -21.38
N LYS A 6 -2.80 -1.04 -20.08
CA LYS A 6 -1.67 -1.24 -19.15
C LYS A 6 -1.75 -2.60 -18.47
N THR A 7 -0.61 -3.22 -18.24
CA THR A 7 -0.48 -4.40 -17.37
C THR A 7 -0.07 -3.95 -15.98
N VAL A 8 -0.87 -4.29 -14.98
CA VAL A 8 -0.70 -3.87 -13.58
C VAL A 8 -0.42 -5.08 -12.69
N LEU A 9 0.68 -5.04 -11.94
CA LEU A 9 0.95 -5.99 -10.84
C LEU A 9 0.52 -5.36 -9.52
N ILE A 10 -0.39 -6.03 -8.79
CA ILE A 10 -0.93 -5.57 -7.50
C ILE A 10 -0.49 -6.56 -6.41
N THR A 11 0.35 -6.12 -5.49
CA THR A 11 0.68 -6.94 -4.31
C THR A 11 -0.42 -6.87 -3.27
N GLY A 12 -0.70 -8.00 -2.58
CA GLY A 12 -1.86 -8.08 -1.68
C GLY A 12 -3.19 -7.90 -2.43
N GLY A 13 -3.26 -8.40 -3.67
CA GLY A 13 -4.39 -8.20 -4.56
C GLY A 13 -5.57 -9.15 -4.35
N ALA A 14 -5.49 -10.08 -3.39
CA ALA A 14 -6.53 -11.10 -3.17
C ALA A 14 -7.61 -10.69 -2.14
N SER A 15 -7.52 -9.51 -1.53
CA SER A 15 -8.52 -9.02 -0.57
C SER A 15 -8.52 -7.49 -0.47
N GLY A 16 -9.51 -6.94 0.22
CA GLY A 16 -9.59 -5.54 0.62
C GLY A 16 -9.39 -4.54 -0.53
N ILE A 17 -8.53 -3.55 -0.29
CA ILE A 17 -8.20 -2.50 -1.28
C ILE A 17 -7.59 -3.09 -2.55
N GLY A 18 -6.73 -4.10 -2.41
CA GLY A 18 -6.04 -4.72 -3.54
C GLY A 18 -7.01 -5.42 -4.49
N LEU A 19 -7.95 -6.21 -3.98
CA LEU A 19 -8.93 -6.91 -4.79
C LEU A 19 -9.93 -5.94 -5.46
N GLU A 20 -10.40 -4.93 -4.73
CA GLU A 20 -11.27 -3.92 -5.32
C GLU A 20 -10.52 -3.10 -6.40
N SER A 21 -9.21 -2.83 -6.19
CA SER A 21 -8.39 -2.20 -7.22
C SER A 21 -8.26 -3.09 -8.46
N ALA A 22 -8.02 -4.38 -8.27
CA ALA A 22 -7.96 -5.34 -9.38
C ALA A 22 -9.24 -5.32 -10.22
N LYS A 23 -10.40 -5.41 -9.55
CA LYS A 23 -11.73 -5.35 -10.18
C LYS A 23 -11.93 -4.05 -10.98
N GLN A 24 -11.69 -2.89 -10.36
CA GLN A 24 -11.92 -1.61 -11.03
C GLN A 24 -10.88 -1.34 -12.12
N PHE A 25 -9.63 -1.81 -11.98
CA PHE A 25 -8.60 -1.68 -13.02
C PHE A 25 -8.96 -2.50 -14.26
N LEU A 26 -9.45 -3.74 -14.08
CA LEU A 26 -9.99 -4.54 -15.17
C LEU A 26 -11.13 -3.80 -15.88
N ALA A 27 -12.08 -3.23 -15.12
CA ALA A 27 -13.19 -2.46 -15.67
C ALA A 27 -12.75 -1.20 -16.45
N ASN A 28 -11.56 -0.67 -16.13
CA ASN A 28 -10.93 0.44 -16.87
C ASN A 28 -9.98 -0.04 -17.98
N GLY A 29 -10.03 -1.30 -18.37
CA GLY A 29 -9.32 -1.87 -19.52
C GLY A 29 -7.84 -2.18 -19.28
N ALA A 30 -7.43 -2.37 -18.03
CA ALA A 30 -6.11 -2.89 -17.70
C ALA A 30 -6.09 -4.42 -17.73
N SER A 31 -4.92 -5.02 -17.99
CA SER A 31 -4.62 -6.40 -17.64
C SER A 31 -4.09 -6.43 -16.20
N VAL A 32 -4.56 -7.36 -15.37
CA VAL A 32 -4.25 -7.36 -13.95
C VAL A 32 -3.61 -8.67 -13.51
N ILE A 33 -2.44 -8.55 -12.88
CA ILE A 33 -1.76 -9.61 -12.16
C ILE A 33 -1.86 -9.27 -10.67
N ILE A 34 -2.32 -10.21 -9.85
CA ILE A 34 -2.36 -10.06 -8.39
C ILE A 34 -1.38 -11.01 -7.72
N THR A 35 -0.87 -10.61 -6.55
CA THR A 35 -0.13 -11.53 -5.69
C THR A 35 -0.64 -11.52 -4.26
N GLY A 36 -0.36 -12.61 -3.54
CA GLY A 36 -0.67 -12.80 -2.14
C GLY A 36 -0.07 -14.09 -1.60
N ARG A 37 -0.08 -14.24 -0.28
CA ARG A 37 0.47 -15.43 0.40
C ARG A 37 -0.53 -16.58 0.49
N ASN A 38 -1.82 -16.26 0.58
CA ASN A 38 -2.89 -17.24 0.75
C ASN A 38 -3.40 -17.70 -0.61
N GLN A 39 -3.15 -18.99 -0.94
CA GLN A 39 -3.55 -19.58 -2.21
C GLN A 39 -5.07 -19.61 -2.37
N GLU A 40 -5.82 -19.93 -1.32
CA GLU A 40 -7.29 -20.03 -1.38
C GLU A 40 -7.92 -18.69 -1.73
N LYS A 41 -7.41 -17.56 -1.16
CA LYS A 41 -7.87 -16.22 -1.51
C LYS A 41 -7.51 -15.84 -2.96
N LEU A 42 -6.37 -16.29 -3.46
CA LEU A 42 -5.98 -16.08 -4.86
C LEU A 42 -6.90 -16.87 -5.81
N ASP A 43 -7.19 -18.12 -5.49
CA ASP A 43 -8.10 -18.95 -6.29
C ASP A 43 -9.53 -18.40 -6.29
N GLU A 44 -10.00 -17.92 -5.15
CA GLU A 44 -11.30 -17.24 -5.05
C GLU A 44 -11.35 -15.94 -5.88
N ALA A 45 -10.29 -15.15 -5.88
CA ALA A 45 -10.19 -13.94 -6.70
C ALA A 45 -10.26 -14.27 -8.21
N MET A 46 -9.56 -15.32 -8.66
CA MET A 46 -9.64 -15.80 -10.05
C MET A 46 -11.03 -16.36 -10.39
N ARG A 47 -11.68 -17.04 -9.45
CA ARG A 47 -13.05 -17.55 -9.65
C ARG A 47 -14.05 -16.39 -9.83
N LEU A 48 -13.93 -15.34 -9.04
CA LEU A 48 -14.80 -14.16 -9.13
C LEU A 48 -14.49 -13.27 -10.34
N TYR A 49 -13.23 -13.20 -10.73
CA TYR A 49 -12.74 -12.36 -11.83
C TYR A 49 -11.80 -13.16 -12.73
N PRO A 50 -12.31 -13.99 -13.67
CA PRO A 50 -11.49 -14.89 -14.50
C PRO A 50 -10.42 -14.20 -15.37
N ALA A 51 -10.51 -12.89 -15.56
CA ALA A 51 -9.52 -12.09 -16.28
C ALA A 51 -8.29 -11.72 -15.42
N ILE A 52 -8.29 -12.05 -14.13
CA ILE A 52 -7.12 -11.85 -13.25
C ILE A 52 -6.15 -13.01 -13.42
N THR A 53 -4.87 -12.70 -13.55
CA THR A 53 -3.78 -13.65 -13.32
C THR A 53 -3.34 -13.57 -11.87
N ALA A 54 -3.28 -14.69 -11.15
CA ALA A 54 -2.83 -14.71 -9.76
C ALA A 54 -1.52 -15.49 -9.61
N ILE A 55 -0.60 -14.95 -8.82
CA ILE A 55 0.70 -15.55 -8.53
C ILE A 55 0.91 -15.56 -7.02
N LYS A 56 1.14 -16.74 -6.42
CA LYS A 56 1.49 -16.82 -4.99
C LYS A 56 2.89 -16.25 -4.77
N SER A 57 3.00 -15.26 -3.87
CA SER A 57 4.28 -14.65 -3.52
C SER A 57 4.17 -13.92 -2.19
N ASP A 58 5.20 -14.04 -1.35
CA ASP A 58 5.40 -13.22 -0.16
C ASP A 58 6.38 -12.11 -0.47
N VAL A 59 5.97 -10.85 -0.33
CA VAL A 59 6.82 -9.68 -0.59
C VAL A 59 7.98 -9.57 0.40
N SER A 60 7.86 -10.21 1.57
CA SER A 60 8.91 -10.24 2.59
C SER A 60 10.01 -11.27 2.29
N ASP A 61 9.75 -12.24 1.42
CA ASP A 61 10.71 -13.27 1.01
C ASP A 61 11.43 -12.89 -0.28
N ALA A 62 12.78 -12.93 -0.26
CA ALA A 62 13.58 -12.55 -1.41
C ALA A 62 13.48 -13.57 -2.57
N GLY A 63 13.37 -14.86 -2.25
CA GLY A 63 13.24 -15.93 -3.24
C GLY A 63 11.90 -15.87 -3.95
N ASP A 64 10.82 -15.61 -3.21
CA ASP A 64 9.48 -15.44 -3.79
C ASP A 64 9.40 -14.19 -4.67
N ALA A 65 10.01 -13.08 -4.24
CA ALA A 65 10.08 -11.87 -5.05
C ALA A 65 10.83 -12.09 -6.37
N GLN A 66 11.94 -12.85 -6.35
CA GLN A 66 12.68 -13.19 -7.57
C GLN A 66 11.89 -14.13 -8.49
N LYS A 67 11.19 -15.14 -7.94
CA LYS A 67 10.30 -16.01 -8.70
C LYS A 67 9.16 -15.22 -9.34
N LEU A 68 8.55 -14.31 -8.59
CA LEU A 68 7.51 -13.40 -9.10
C LEU A 68 8.02 -12.58 -10.28
N PHE A 69 9.20 -11.96 -10.16
CA PHE A 69 9.81 -11.20 -11.25
C PHE A 69 9.98 -12.04 -12.53
N ASN A 70 10.52 -13.26 -12.39
CA ASN A 70 10.74 -14.16 -13.52
C ASN A 70 9.42 -14.55 -14.21
N GLN A 71 8.37 -14.87 -13.43
CA GLN A 71 7.04 -15.20 -13.96
C GLN A 71 6.40 -14.02 -14.67
N VAL A 72 6.47 -12.82 -14.08
CA VAL A 72 5.94 -11.60 -14.69
C VAL A 72 6.68 -11.27 -15.98
N GLN A 73 8.00 -11.49 -16.04
CA GLN A 73 8.79 -11.31 -17.25
C GLN A 73 8.33 -12.25 -18.37
N GLN A 74 8.06 -13.54 -18.06
CA GLN A 74 7.53 -14.51 -19.01
C GLN A 74 6.13 -14.15 -19.53
N LEU A 75 5.32 -13.45 -18.73
CA LEU A 75 4.01 -12.93 -19.12
C LEU A 75 4.06 -11.63 -19.96
N GLY A 76 5.25 -11.15 -20.32
CA GLY A 76 5.45 -9.92 -21.11
C GLY A 76 5.73 -8.66 -20.28
N GLY A 77 5.83 -8.81 -18.97
CA GLY A 77 6.16 -7.74 -18.03
C GLY A 77 4.97 -6.83 -17.67
N ILE A 78 5.25 -5.76 -16.94
CA ILE A 78 4.25 -4.83 -16.44
C ILE A 78 4.57 -3.39 -16.84
N ASP A 79 3.52 -2.56 -16.81
CA ASP A 79 3.60 -1.09 -16.93
C ASP A 79 3.46 -0.41 -15.56
N ILE A 80 2.76 -1.05 -14.63
CA ILE A 80 2.48 -0.48 -13.30
C ILE A 80 2.78 -1.52 -12.23
N LEU A 81 3.64 -1.16 -11.27
CA LEU A 81 3.84 -1.90 -10.03
C LEU A 81 3.04 -1.20 -8.92
N TYR A 82 2.00 -1.86 -8.42
CA TYR A 82 1.20 -1.35 -7.30
C TYR A 82 1.55 -2.11 -6.01
N ASN A 83 2.39 -1.51 -5.18
CA ASN A 83 2.77 -1.98 -3.85
C ASN A 83 1.63 -1.66 -2.88
N ASN A 84 0.69 -2.59 -2.76
CA ASN A 84 -0.48 -2.48 -1.89
C ASN A 84 -0.38 -3.44 -0.69
N ALA A 85 0.36 -4.54 -0.78
CA ALA A 85 0.56 -5.45 0.34
C ALA A 85 0.99 -4.71 1.60
N GLY A 86 0.37 -5.04 2.71
CA GLY A 86 0.69 -4.48 4.00
C GLY A 86 0.13 -5.34 5.12
N VAL A 87 0.75 -5.23 6.28
CA VAL A 87 0.32 -5.90 7.52
C VAL A 87 0.25 -4.89 8.65
N LEU A 88 -0.59 -5.20 9.61
CA LEU A 88 -0.79 -4.49 10.86
C LEU A 88 -0.85 -5.55 11.96
N THR A 89 -0.02 -5.42 12.97
CA THR A 89 0.00 -6.29 14.14
C THR A 89 -0.91 -5.74 15.25
N ASP A 90 -1.15 -6.57 16.26
CA ASP A 90 -1.98 -6.16 17.39
C ASP A 90 -1.33 -5.03 18.20
N PRO A 91 -2.12 -4.15 18.83
CA PRO A 91 -1.59 -3.08 19.67
C PRO A 91 -0.77 -3.61 20.84
N ILE A 92 0.40 -3.03 21.07
CA ILE A 92 1.29 -3.38 22.18
C ILE A 92 1.57 -2.14 23.03
N ASN A 93 1.64 -2.33 24.36
CA ASN A 93 2.10 -1.30 25.29
C ASN A 93 3.64 -1.14 25.16
N LEU A 94 4.08 -0.06 24.54
CA LEU A 94 5.50 0.21 24.34
C LEU A 94 6.27 0.51 25.64
N GLY A 95 5.56 0.84 26.70
CA GLY A 95 6.13 1.11 28.04
C GLY A 95 6.38 -0.14 28.87
N THR A 96 6.02 -1.33 28.37
CA THR A 96 6.18 -2.61 29.05
C THR A 96 7.11 -3.52 28.25
N ALA A 97 8.06 -4.15 28.93
CA ALA A 97 8.95 -5.11 28.27
C ALA A 97 8.13 -6.28 27.70
N ASN A 98 8.20 -6.47 26.39
CA ASN A 98 7.49 -7.52 25.66
C ASN A 98 8.36 -8.00 24.50
N GLY A 99 8.71 -9.31 24.50
CA GLY A 99 9.51 -9.91 23.42
C GLY A 99 8.84 -9.87 22.06
N GLN A 100 7.50 -9.90 22.01
CA GLN A 100 6.73 -9.85 20.76
C GLN A 100 6.87 -8.51 20.03
N HIS A 101 7.12 -7.41 20.78
CA HIS A 101 7.22 -6.07 20.19
C HIS A 101 8.26 -5.95 19.07
N PHE A 102 9.46 -6.53 19.30
CA PHE A 102 10.50 -6.52 18.28
C PHE A 102 10.12 -7.33 17.04
N GLU A 103 9.56 -8.52 17.24
CA GLU A 103 9.16 -9.41 16.15
C GLU A 103 8.04 -8.77 15.29
N ASP A 104 7.05 -8.16 15.93
CA ASP A 104 5.97 -7.44 15.23
C ASP A 104 6.50 -6.24 14.45
N ALA A 105 7.36 -5.44 15.06
CA ALA A 105 7.99 -4.31 14.38
C ALA A 105 8.84 -4.76 13.18
N ALA A 106 9.63 -5.83 13.35
CA ALA A 106 10.45 -6.39 12.29
C ALA A 106 9.58 -6.95 11.14
N TYR A 107 8.48 -7.64 11.47
CA TYR A 107 7.54 -8.15 10.48
C TYR A 107 6.87 -7.03 9.69
N GLU A 108 6.35 -6.00 10.36
CA GLU A 108 5.75 -4.85 9.68
C GLU A 108 6.76 -4.11 8.80
N MET A 109 7.96 -3.88 9.29
CA MET A 109 9.03 -3.26 8.49
C MET A 109 9.40 -4.11 7.27
N ASN A 110 9.48 -5.42 7.44
CA ASN A 110 9.87 -6.32 6.36
C ASN A 110 8.81 -6.36 5.24
N VAL A 111 7.52 -6.39 5.58
CA VAL A 111 6.44 -6.40 4.60
C VAL A 111 6.17 -4.99 4.05
N ASN A 112 5.93 -4.01 4.94
CA ASN A 112 5.41 -2.68 4.55
C ASN A 112 6.46 -1.77 3.92
N TYR A 113 7.76 -2.04 4.18
CA TYR A 113 8.85 -1.18 3.73
C TYR A 113 9.91 -1.93 2.91
N LEU A 114 10.59 -2.92 3.49
CA LEU A 114 11.69 -3.62 2.81
C LEU A 114 11.19 -4.44 1.60
N GLY A 115 10.00 -5.06 1.70
CA GLY A 115 9.37 -5.75 0.59
C GLY A 115 9.09 -4.81 -0.60
N VAL A 116 8.64 -3.59 -0.32
CA VAL A 116 8.42 -2.56 -1.36
C VAL A 116 9.75 -2.17 -2.03
N ILE A 117 10.82 -1.94 -1.26
CA ILE A 117 12.15 -1.62 -1.81
C ILE A 117 12.63 -2.77 -2.71
N ARG A 118 12.47 -4.01 -2.25
CA ARG A 118 12.87 -5.22 -2.99
C ARG A 118 12.18 -5.29 -4.36
N LEU A 119 10.86 -5.14 -4.39
CA LEU A 119 10.11 -5.18 -5.64
C LEU A 119 10.42 -3.98 -6.53
N ASN A 120 10.52 -2.76 -5.98
CA ASN A 120 10.91 -1.59 -6.74
C ASN A 120 12.27 -1.78 -7.42
N ASN A 121 13.23 -2.39 -6.73
CA ASN A 121 14.55 -2.67 -7.29
C ASN A 121 14.48 -3.73 -8.41
N LEU A 122 13.79 -4.84 -8.19
CA LEU A 122 13.65 -5.91 -9.18
C LEU A 122 12.95 -5.44 -10.47
N PHE A 123 11.88 -4.66 -10.35
CA PHE A 123 11.07 -4.24 -11.48
C PHE A 123 11.52 -2.92 -12.15
N MET A 124 12.51 -2.22 -11.60
CA MET A 124 12.89 -0.89 -12.05
C MET A 124 13.28 -0.83 -13.53
N ASP A 125 14.14 -1.71 -13.99
CA ASP A 125 14.60 -1.68 -15.38
C ASP A 125 13.50 -2.11 -16.36
N MET A 126 12.64 -3.05 -15.95
CA MET A 126 11.44 -3.42 -16.72
C MET A 126 10.51 -2.20 -16.88
N LEU A 127 10.26 -1.45 -15.81
CA LEU A 127 9.42 -0.25 -15.85
C LEU A 127 10.06 0.88 -16.66
N LYS A 128 11.39 1.08 -16.56
CA LYS A 128 12.12 2.06 -17.38
C LYS A 128 12.07 1.77 -18.86
N SER A 129 11.96 0.50 -19.26
CA SER A 129 11.86 0.10 -20.68
C SER A 129 10.51 0.44 -21.30
N ARG A 130 9.49 0.80 -20.49
CA ARG A 130 8.16 1.12 -20.98
C ARG A 130 8.06 2.59 -21.39
N LYS A 131 7.24 2.87 -22.41
CA LYS A 131 6.98 4.25 -22.87
C LYS A 131 6.35 5.12 -21.77
N GLU A 132 5.48 4.54 -20.96
CA GLU A 132 4.85 5.17 -19.80
C GLU A 132 4.61 4.09 -18.75
N SER A 133 5.17 4.29 -17.56
CA SER A 133 5.09 3.34 -16.46
C SER A 133 4.98 4.03 -15.10
N ALA A 134 4.60 3.26 -14.08
CA ALA A 134 4.49 3.80 -12.74
C ALA A 134 4.82 2.77 -11.66
N ILE A 135 5.26 3.30 -10.51
CA ILE A 135 5.22 2.63 -9.21
C ILE A 135 4.21 3.38 -8.33
N ILE A 136 3.33 2.63 -7.69
CA ILE A 136 2.35 3.15 -6.74
C ILE A 136 2.65 2.52 -5.38
N ASN A 137 2.95 3.35 -4.38
CA ASN A 137 3.23 2.90 -3.01
C ASN A 137 2.09 3.31 -2.09
N THR A 138 1.47 2.32 -1.40
CA THR A 138 0.43 2.57 -0.40
C THR A 138 1.07 2.88 0.95
N THR A 139 1.02 4.14 1.33
CA THR A 139 1.35 4.61 2.67
C THR A 139 0.10 4.63 3.56
N SER A 140 -0.07 5.59 4.43
CA SER A 140 -1.23 5.72 5.31
C SER A 140 -1.42 7.17 5.73
N LEU A 141 -2.60 7.50 6.20
CA LEU A 141 -2.83 8.73 6.97
C LEU A 141 -1.91 8.78 8.22
N LEU A 142 -1.59 7.61 8.81
CA LEU A 142 -0.67 7.48 9.95
C LEU A 142 0.80 7.79 9.59
N SER A 143 1.11 8.01 8.31
CA SER A 143 2.41 8.58 7.92
C SER A 143 2.54 10.06 8.29
N TYR A 144 1.47 10.71 8.74
CA TYR A 144 1.49 12.12 9.15
C TYR A 144 1.42 12.31 10.67
N VAL A 145 0.76 11.38 11.38
CA VAL A 145 0.51 11.52 12.82
C VAL A 145 0.85 10.20 13.50
N PRO A 146 1.67 10.22 14.57
CA PRO A 146 1.93 9.00 15.33
C PRO A 146 0.64 8.42 15.92
N SER A 147 0.47 7.11 15.79
CA SER A 147 -0.57 6.36 16.49
C SER A 147 -0.01 5.73 17.75
N LEU A 148 -0.81 5.73 18.83
CA LEU A 148 -0.45 5.03 20.07
C LEU A 148 -0.71 3.52 19.98
N LEU A 149 -1.69 3.11 19.17
CA LEU A 149 -2.07 1.71 19.05
C LEU A 149 -1.32 1.01 17.90
N GLU A 150 -1.07 1.73 16.82
CA GLU A 150 -0.42 1.22 15.61
C GLU A 150 0.98 1.85 15.41
N ALA A 151 1.78 1.93 16.49
CA ALA A 151 3.02 2.71 16.49
C ALA A 151 4.07 2.20 15.50
N THR A 152 4.32 0.90 15.46
CA THR A 152 5.29 0.25 14.55
C THR A 152 4.80 0.25 13.12
N TYR A 153 3.51 0.03 12.90
CA TYR A 153 2.86 0.20 11.60
C TYR A 153 3.03 1.63 11.07
N ALA A 154 2.69 2.63 11.89
CA ALA A 154 2.86 4.04 11.52
C ALA A 154 4.31 4.34 11.15
N ALA A 155 5.29 3.86 11.93
CA ALA A 155 6.71 4.00 11.63
C ALA A 155 7.08 3.38 10.29
N SER A 156 6.59 2.17 9.97
CA SER A 156 6.83 1.51 8.67
C SER A 156 6.27 2.33 7.50
N LYS A 157 5.10 2.95 7.68
CA LYS A 157 4.47 3.78 6.64
C LYS A 157 5.14 5.16 6.49
N VAL A 158 5.70 5.72 7.56
CA VAL A 158 6.57 6.92 7.49
C VAL A 158 7.84 6.61 6.72
N ALA A 159 8.51 5.49 7.02
CA ALA A 159 9.70 5.05 6.29
C ALA A 159 9.41 4.92 4.79
N LEU A 160 8.31 4.25 4.42
CA LEU A 160 7.88 4.12 3.03
C LEU A 160 7.56 5.48 2.38
N GLN A 161 6.93 6.39 3.11
CA GLN A 161 6.63 7.74 2.61
C GLN A 161 7.93 8.49 2.25
N PHE A 162 8.92 8.48 3.12
CA PHE A 162 10.20 9.18 2.88
C PHE A 162 10.95 8.55 1.70
N TYR A 163 11.01 7.22 1.65
CA TYR A 163 11.57 6.50 0.51
C TYR A 163 10.87 6.86 -0.80
N THR A 164 9.53 6.87 -0.81
CA THR A 164 8.73 7.21 -2.00
C THR A 164 9.04 8.61 -2.54
N LYS A 165 9.17 9.59 -1.64
CA LYS A 165 9.53 10.97 -2.01
C LYS A 165 10.95 11.05 -2.58
N SER A 166 11.90 10.36 -1.95
CA SER A 166 13.29 10.29 -2.40
C SER A 166 13.41 9.59 -3.76
N LEU A 167 12.77 8.43 -3.93
CA LEU A 167 12.75 7.69 -5.19
C LEU A 167 12.17 8.54 -6.33
N ARG A 168 11.07 9.23 -6.08
CA ARG A 168 10.46 10.16 -7.05
C ARG A 168 11.47 11.21 -7.50
N LYS A 169 12.22 11.81 -6.56
CA LYS A 169 13.20 12.83 -6.88
C LYS A 169 14.39 12.29 -7.67
N HIS A 170 14.88 11.10 -7.30
CA HIS A 170 15.96 10.44 -8.04
C HIS A 170 15.57 10.19 -9.51
N LEU A 171 14.37 9.63 -9.74
CA LEU A 171 13.90 9.36 -11.10
C LEU A 171 13.67 10.64 -11.92
N GLN A 172 13.23 11.74 -11.28
CA GLN A 172 13.16 13.05 -11.93
C GLN A 172 14.53 13.58 -12.35
N ILE A 173 15.55 13.46 -11.48
CA ILE A 173 16.93 13.86 -11.81
C ILE A 173 17.49 13.04 -12.97
N LEU A 174 17.14 11.76 -13.05
CA LEU A 174 17.53 10.85 -14.11
C LEU A 174 16.69 10.98 -15.39
N ASN A 175 15.74 11.92 -15.45
CA ASN A 175 14.79 12.09 -16.55
C ASN A 175 14.07 10.79 -16.94
N SER A 176 13.75 9.95 -15.93
CA SER A 176 13.06 8.68 -16.14
C SER A 176 11.58 8.90 -16.46
N SER A 177 11.03 8.05 -17.34
CA SER A 177 9.60 8.00 -17.66
C SER A 177 8.74 7.39 -16.53
N VAL A 178 9.35 6.74 -15.54
CA VAL A 178 8.65 6.06 -14.45
C VAL A 178 8.05 7.08 -13.47
N LYS A 179 6.73 7.14 -13.40
CA LYS A 179 6.01 7.98 -12.42
C LYS A 179 5.93 7.29 -11.06
N ILE A 180 6.18 8.03 -9.99
CA ILE A 180 6.05 7.50 -8.61
C ILE A 180 4.85 8.13 -7.93
N PHE A 181 3.83 7.33 -7.71
CA PHE A 181 2.63 7.71 -6.96
C PHE A 181 2.71 7.26 -5.51
N GLU A 182 2.24 8.10 -4.63
CA GLU A 182 1.99 7.80 -3.23
C GLU A 182 0.48 7.80 -3.00
N LEU A 183 -0.07 6.66 -2.57
CA LEU A 183 -1.48 6.53 -2.19
C LEU A 183 -1.60 6.56 -0.68
N LEU A 184 -2.43 7.47 -0.16
CA LEU A 184 -2.71 7.62 1.26
C LEU A 184 -4.20 7.39 1.50
N PRO A 185 -4.61 6.13 1.77
CA PRO A 185 -5.99 5.82 2.12
C PRO A 185 -6.36 6.39 3.51
N PRO A 186 -7.64 6.70 3.74
CA PRO A 186 -8.19 6.88 5.09
C PRO A 186 -8.41 5.52 5.77
N LEU A 187 -9.16 5.50 6.86
CA LEU A 187 -9.67 4.25 7.42
C LEU A 187 -10.68 3.62 6.45
N VAL A 188 -10.36 2.44 5.89
CA VAL A 188 -11.15 1.74 4.87
C VAL A 188 -11.70 0.45 5.44
N ALA A 189 -12.93 0.09 5.09
CA ALA A 189 -13.59 -1.16 5.50
C ALA A 189 -12.94 -2.37 4.81
N THR A 190 -12.03 -3.04 5.52
CA THR A 190 -11.28 -4.23 5.10
C THR A 190 -11.17 -5.20 6.26
N GLU A 191 -10.74 -6.43 6.01
CA GLU A 191 -10.45 -7.40 7.08
C GLU A 191 -9.43 -6.84 8.10
N MET A 192 -8.37 -6.17 7.63
CA MET A 192 -7.32 -5.55 8.47
C MET A 192 -7.88 -4.55 9.49
N THR A 193 -9.00 -3.94 9.19
CA THR A 193 -9.58 -2.86 10.02
C THR A 193 -10.88 -3.28 10.70
N THR A 194 -11.24 -4.57 10.70
CA THR A 194 -12.52 -5.06 11.21
C THR A 194 -12.78 -4.56 12.64
N ASP A 195 -11.80 -4.70 13.51
CA ASP A 195 -11.91 -4.37 14.95
C ASP A 195 -11.65 -2.90 15.25
N MET A 196 -11.26 -2.10 14.23
CA MET A 196 -11.04 -0.68 14.41
C MET A 196 -12.36 0.09 14.49
N ASN A 197 -12.45 0.98 15.46
CA ASN A 197 -13.57 1.90 15.61
C ASN A 197 -13.41 3.13 14.71
N GLY A 198 -14.55 3.64 14.22
CA GLY A 198 -14.58 4.88 13.42
C GLY A 198 -15.40 4.72 12.15
N LYS A 199 -15.61 5.84 11.47
CA LYS A 199 -16.26 5.82 10.16
C LYS A 199 -15.28 5.30 9.12
N LYS A 200 -15.59 4.15 8.53
CA LYS A 200 -14.79 3.52 7.49
C LYS A 200 -15.33 3.91 6.11
N MET A 201 -14.43 4.26 5.20
CA MET A 201 -14.78 4.42 3.78
C MET A 201 -14.94 3.04 3.14
N THR A 202 -15.84 2.88 2.17
CA THR A 202 -15.92 1.63 1.41
C THR A 202 -14.67 1.45 0.54
N THR A 203 -14.28 0.19 0.27
CA THR A 203 -13.19 -0.09 -0.69
C THR A 203 -13.52 0.45 -2.07
N ALA A 204 -14.78 0.36 -2.49
CA ALA A 204 -15.25 0.81 -3.79
C ALA A 204 -15.08 2.34 -3.98
N ASP A 205 -15.51 3.15 -3.01
CA ASP A 205 -15.37 4.61 -3.07
C ASP A 205 -13.90 5.03 -3.00
N MET A 206 -13.12 4.34 -2.16
CA MET A 206 -11.69 4.60 -2.03
C MET A 206 -10.95 4.36 -3.35
N VAL A 207 -11.19 3.21 -4.01
CA VAL A 207 -10.54 2.88 -5.28
C VAL A 207 -11.01 3.79 -6.42
N LYS A 208 -12.29 4.15 -6.46
CA LYS A 208 -12.80 5.14 -7.41
C LYS A 208 -12.08 6.48 -7.29
N ALA A 209 -11.90 6.98 -6.07
CA ALA A 209 -11.15 8.22 -5.82
C ALA A 209 -9.66 8.08 -6.17
N PHE A 210 -9.07 6.90 -5.92
CA PHE A 210 -7.70 6.58 -6.29
C PHE A 210 -7.49 6.63 -7.82
N ILE A 211 -8.34 5.97 -8.60
CA ILE A 211 -8.29 6.01 -10.07
C ILE A 211 -8.39 7.44 -10.59
N ALA A 212 -9.34 8.22 -10.07
CA ALA A 212 -9.47 9.64 -10.44
C ALA A 212 -8.20 10.46 -10.13
N GLY A 213 -7.47 10.11 -9.07
CA GLY A 213 -6.16 10.71 -8.75
C GLY A 213 -5.07 10.30 -9.74
N LEU A 214 -5.04 9.02 -10.15
CA LEU A 214 -4.11 8.53 -11.17
C LEU A 214 -4.32 9.22 -12.52
N GLU A 215 -5.58 9.32 -12.96
CA GLU A 215 -5.95 9.96 -14.23
C GLU A 215 -5.54 11.43 -14.29
N LYS A 216 -5.54 12.12 -13.15
CA LYS A 216 -5.10 13.51 -13.01
C LYS A 216 -3.59 13.66 -12.76
N ASP A 217 -2.83 12.57 -12.82
CA ASP A 217 -1.40 12.53 -12.50
C ASP A 217 -1.06 13.16 -11.12
N GLN A 218 -1.93 12.98 -10.14
CA GLN A 218 -1.69 13.43 -8.77
C GLN A 218 -0.67 12.52 -8.10
N LEU A 219 0.61 12.90 -8.12
CA LEU A 219 1.70 12.07 -7.58
C LEU A 219 1.58 11.75 -6.08
N THR A 220 0.76 12.48 -5.33
CA THR A 220 0.40 12.21 -3.93
C THR A 220 -1.11 12.26 -3.79
N ILE A 221 -1.74 11.07 -3.75
CA ILE A 221 -3.19 10.89 -3.74
C ILE A 221 -3.66 10.70 -2.31
N ARG A 222 -4.20 11.77 -1.72
CA ARG A 222 -4.80 11.79 -0.38
C ARG A 222 -6.30 11.62 -0.51
N ILE A 223 -6.84 10.52 0.04
CA ILE A 223 -8.26 10.18 -0.09
C ILE A 223 -8.99 10.49 1.22
N GLY A 224 -10.22 10.99 1.11
CA GLY A 224 -11.08 11.28 2.27
C GLY A 224 -10.42 12.22 3.27
N ASP A 225 -10.46 11.84 4.54
CA ASP A 225 -9.99 12.66 5.65
C ASP A 225 -8.45 12.87 5.66
N THR A 226 -7.70 12.09 4.87
CA THR A 226 -6.23 12.16 4.85
C THR A 226 -5.73 13.56 4.44
N LYS A 227 -6.45 14.25 3.54
CA LYS A 227 -6.11 15.63 3.16
C LYS A 227 -6.29 16.60 4.33
N THR A 228 -7.38 16.46 5.05
CA THR A 228 -7.69 17.28 6.23
C THR A 228 -6.68 17.03 7.35
N VAL A 229 -6.41 15.76 7.66
CA VAL A 229 -5.39 15.38 8.66
C VAL A 229 -4.01 15.93 8.29
N TYR A 230 -3.62 15.87 7.03
CA TYR A 230 -2.36 16.45 6.55
C TYR A 230 -2.26 17.95 6.85
N ILE A 231 -3.31 18.73 6.55
CA ILE A 231 -3.34 20.18 6.78
C ILE A 231 -3.34 20.47 8.28
N LEU A 232 -4.22 19.81 9.04
CA LEU A 232 -4.33 20.02 10.47
C LEU A 232 -3.04 19.66 11.21
N ASN A 233 -2.39 18.57 10.85
CA ASN A 233 -1.13 18.17 11.49
C ASN A 233 0.00 19.17 11.22
N ARG A 234 -0.03 19.82 10.09
CA ARG A 234 0.95 20.85 9.73
C ARG A 234 0.79 22.15 10.53
N LEU A 235 -0.45 22.52 10.83
CA LEU A 235 -0.80 23.76 11.52
C LEU A 235 -0.97 23.56 13.04
N PHE A 236 -1.56 22.45 13.44
CA PHE A 236 -1.97 22.16 14.82
C PHE A 236 -1.60 20.71 15.24
N PRO A 237 -0.29 20.37 15.31
CA PRO A 237 0.14 18.97 15.51
C PRO A 237 -0.36 18.36 16.82
N LYS A 238 -0.38 19.11 17.91
CA LYS A 238 -0.88 18.62 19.22
C LYS A 238 -2.38 18.29 19.18
N MET A 239 -3.17 19.12 18.52
CA MET A 239 -4.61 18.89 18.35
C MET A 239 -4.86 17.65 17.47
N THR A 240 -4.15 17.54 16.36
CA THR A 240 -4.27 16.41 15.44
C THR A 240 -3.86 15.10 16.09
N PHE A 241 -2.80 15.12 16.90
CA PHE A 241 -2.40 13.96 17.71
C PHE A 241 -3.54 13.51 18.63
N GLY A 242 -4.20 14.43 19.33
CA GLY A 242 -5.35 14.13 20.21
C GLY A 242 -6.58 13.60 19.46
N LEU A 243 -6.80 14.05 18.21
CA LEU A 243 -7.88 13.54 17.35
C LEU A 243 -7.64 12.09 16.91
N ILE A 244 -6.41 11.77 16.53
CA ILE A 244 -6.02 10.41 16.12
C ILE A 244 -5.92 9.47 17.30
N ASN A 245 -5.52 9.98 18.49
CA ASN A 245 -5.32 9.20 19.71
C ASN A 245 -6.31 9.64 20.81
N PRO A 246 -7.60 9.33 20.68
CA PRO A 246 -8.60 9.72 21.68
C PRO A 246 -8.33 9.02 23.03
N LYS A 247 -8.77 9.63 24.13
CA LYS A 247 -8.56 9.10 25.52
C LYS A 247 -8.98 7.63 25.70
N LYS A 248 -9.93 7.13 24.91
CA LYS A 248 -10.29 5.71 24.92
C LYS A 248 -9.14 4.78 24.52
N SER A 249 -8.22 5.23 23.64
CA SER A 249 -7.03 4.46 23.24
C SER A 249 -6.05 4.30 24.41
N TYR A 250 -6.06 5.22 25.39
CA TYR A 250 -5.20 5.13 26.57
C TYR A 250 -5.58 3.95 27.49
N LYS A 251 -6.86 3.57 27.51
CA LYS A 251 -7.33 2.42 28.30
C LYS A 251 -6.78 1.09 27.75
N VAL A 252 -6.66 0.99 26.41
CA VAL A 252 -6.11 -0.21 25.76
C VAL A 252 -4.62 -0.37 26.10
N ILE A 253 -3.89 0.74 26.27
CA ILE A 253 -2.47 0.71 26.63
C ILE A 253 -2.28 0.43 28.14
N ALA A 254 -3.24 0.87 28.96
CA ALA A 254 -3.15 0.73 30.43
C ALA A 254 -3.69 -0.62 30.95
N SER A 255 -4.36 -1.41 30.11
CA SER A 255 -4.81 -2.78 30.44
C SER A 255 -3.72 -3.81 30.19
#